data_b3392c30830c4f1f119ee5f976099f59
#
_entry.id   b3392c30830c4f1f119ee5f976099f59
#
_cell.length_a   1.000
_cell.length_b   1.000
_cell.length_c   1.000
_cell.angle_alpha   90.00
_cell.angle_beta   90.00
_cell.angle_gamma   90.00
#
_symmetry.space_group_name_H-M   'P 1'
#
loop_
_entity.id
_entity.type
_entity.pdbx_description
1 polymer ?
#
loop_
_entity_poly.entity_id
_entity_poly.type
_entity_poly.pdbx_seq_one_letter_code
_entity_poly.pdbx_strand_id
1 'polypeptide(L)'
;MIRLHTQEKFHITTEICKIGKRALMVDICIRNNPTISREHCAIHFEEGKYYLEDKDSSNYTYLNGNRAMPGQKLLLNDGDQIRLSDEEFIFRKGDVK
;
A
#
# COMPACT_ATOMS: atom_id res chain seq x y z
N MET A 1 6.20 5.75 2.45
CA MET A 1 6.07 4.30 2.75
C MET A 1 7.42 3.64 2.57
N ILE A 2 7.83 2.81 3.50
CA ILE A 2 9.13 2.14 3.47
C ILE A 2 8.91 0.63 3.39
N ARG A 3 9.53 0.00 2.38
CA ARG A 3 9.56 -1.46 2.24
C ARG A 3 10.62 -2.01 3.19
N LEU A 4 10.24 -2.83 4.16
CA LEU A 4 11.16 -3.25 5.22
C LEU A 4 12.30 -4.14 4.73
N HIS A 5 12.00 -5.07 3.82
CA HIS A 5 13.00 -6.02 3.32
C HIS A 5 14.16 -5.34 2.59
N THR A 6 13.87 -4.32 1.80
CA THR A 6 14.84 -3.64 0.91
C THR A 6 15.25 -2.26 1.40
N GLN A 7 14.52 -1.68 2.35
CA GLN A 7 14.66 -0.29 2.80
C GLN A 7 14.32 0.74 1.71
N GLU A 8 13.66 0.31 0.63
CA GLU A 8 13.18 1.23 -0.40
C GLU A 8 12.13 2.17 0.18
N LYS A 9 12.27 3.45 -0.12
CA LYS A 9 11.31 4.48 0.27
C LYS A 9 10.49 4.87 -0.94
N PHE A 10 9.17 4.83 -0.81
CA PHE A 10 8.24 5.24 -1.87
C PHE A 10 7.48 6.48 -1.42
N HIS A 11 7.41 7.49 -2.28
CA HIS A 11 6.67 8.72 -2.01
C HIS A 11 5.27 8.63 -2.58
N ILE A 12 4.28 9.02 -1.77
CA ILE A 12 2.89 9.09 -2.18
C ILE A 12 2.63 10.51 -2.67
N THR A 13 2.35 10.66 -3.97
CA THR A 13 2.27 11.97 -4.63
C THR A 13 0.91 12.26 -5.24
N THR A 14 -0.02 11.32 -5.19
CA THR A 14 -1.36 11.43 -5.80
C THR A 14 -2.43 11.19 -4.76
N GLU A 15 -3.65 11.72 -5.01
CA GLU A 15 -4.79 11.51 -4.10
C GLU A 15 -5.22 10.04 -4.03
N ILE A 16 -5.05 9.31 -5.12
CA ILE A 16 -5.27 7.86 -5.15
C ILE A 16 -3.97 7.24 -5.65
N CYS A 17 -3.21 6.66 -4.74
CA CYS A 17 -1.92 6.06 -5.04
C CYS A 17 -2.08 4.55 -5.16
N LYS A 18 -2.01 4.03 -6.37
CA LYS A 18 -2.13 2.59 -6.65
C LYS A 18 -0.79 1.92 -6.45
N ILE A 19 -0.80 0.75 -5.84
CA ILE A 19 0.40 -0.01 -5.49
C ILE A 19 0.26 -1.45 -5.97
N GLY A 20 1.27 -1.95 -6.67
CA GLY A 20 1.27 -3.31 -7.18
C GLY A 20 2.54 -3.63 -7.95
N LYS A 21 2.55 -4.76 -8.66
CA LYS A 21 3.76 -5.20 -9.39
C LYS A 21 3.80 -4.79 -10.85
N ARG A 22 2.68 -4.36 -11.45
CA ARG A 22 2.65 -3.99 -12.87
C ARG A 22 2.81 -2.49 -13.04
N ALA A 23 4.01 -2.06 -13.45
CA ALA A 23 4.37 -0.65 -13.54
C ALA A 23 3.38 0.21 -14.34
N LEU A 24 2.77 -0.34 -15.42
CA LEU A 24 1.83 0.40 -16.25
C LEU A 24 0.46 0.59 -15.59
N MET A 25 0.18 -0.10 -14.49
CA MET A 25 -1.12 -0.07 -13.82
C MET A 25 -1.10 0.68 -12.49
N VAL A 26 0.08 1.01 -11.97
CA VAL A 26 0.23 1.52 -10.60
C VAL A 26 1.12 2.75 -10.55
N ASP A 27 1.01 3.49 -9.46
CA ASP A 27 1.87 4.65 -9.16
C ASP A 27 3.14 4.22 -8.43
N ILE A 28 3.03 3.20 -7.58
CA ILE A 28 4.17 2.58 -6.89
C ILE A 28 4.29 1.13 -7.34
N CYS A 29 5.40 0.83 -8.01
CA CYS A 29 5.67 -0.53 -8.50
C CYS A 29 6.57 -1.27 -7.51
N ILE A 30 6.06 -2.40 -6.99
CA ILE A 30 6.82 -3.26 -6.10
C ILE A 30 7.43 -4.39 -6.92
N ARG A 31 8.75 -4.41 -7.00
CA ARG A 31 9.50 -5.36 -7.80
C ARG A 31 9.99 -6.55 -6.97
N ASN A 32 10.28 -7.65 -7.66
CA ASN A 32 10.91 -8.85 -7.07
C ASN A 32 10.07 -9.56 -6.01
N ASN A 33 8.74 -9.42 -6.09
CA ASN A 33 7.83 -10.23 -5.30
C ASN A 33 6.61 -10.61 -6.15
N PRO A 34 6.62 -11.79 -6.81
CA PRO A 34 5.56 -12.20 -7.73
C PRO A 34 4.23 -12.49 -7.03
N THR A 35 4.21 -12.63 -5.69
CA THR A 35 2.97 -12.88 -4.95
C THR A 35 2.12 -11.62 -4.78
N ILE A 36 2.68 -10.45 -5.07
CA ILE A 36 1.95 -9.18 -5.10
C ILE A 36 1.16 -9.11 -6.41
N SER A 37 -0.11 -8.69 -6.33
CA SER A 37 -0.98 -8.54 -7.49
C SER A 37 -0.55 -7.36 -8.36
N ARG A 38 -0.93 -7.37 -9.64
CA ARG A 38 -0.62 -6.30 -10.59
C ARG A 38 -1.05 -4.93 -10.05
N GLU A 39 -2.30 -4.83 -9.59
CA GLU A 39 -2.83 -3.72 -8.82
C GLU A 39 -3.32 -4.31 -7.51
N HIS A 40 -2.51 -4.17 -6.45
CA HIS A 40 -2.72 -4.90 -5.19
C HIS A 40 -3.58 -4.11 -4.20
N CYS A 41 -3.24 -2.85 -4.01
CA CYS A 41 -3.96 -1.97 -3.09
C CYS A 41 -3.83 -0.51 -3.54
N ALA A 42 -4.54 0.36 -2.85
CA ALA A 42 -4.43 1.80 -3.07
C ALA A 42 -4.42 2.54 -1.72
N ILE A 43 -3.72 3.65 -1.69
CA ILE A 43 -3.77 4.60 -0.58
C ILE A 43 -4.51 5.83 -1.09
N HIS A 44 -5.61 6.17 -0.40
CA HIS A 44 -6.46 7.32 -0.71
C HIS A 44 -6.18 8.46 0.25
N PHE A 45 -6.13 9.69 -0.26
CA PHE A 45 -6.14 10.88 0.56
C PHE A 45 -7.52 11.53 0.43
N GLU A 46 -8.25 11.62 1.55
CA GLU A 46 -9.60 12.17 1.59
C GLU A 46 -9.76 13.02 2.85
N GLU A 47 -10.14 14.28 2.68
CA GLU A 47 -10.43 15.20 3.80
C GLU A 47 -9.33 15.24 4.86
N GLY A 48 -8.08 15.30 4.41
CA GLY A 48 -6.92 15.39 5.29
C GLY A 48 -6.47 14.08 5.92
N LYS A 49 -7.09 12.95 5.53
CA LYS A 49 -6.77 11.62 6.08
C LYS A 49 -6.37 10.66 4.99
N TYR A 50 -5.62 9.62 5.38
CA TYR A 50 -5.16 8.57 4.48
C TYR A 50 -5.88 7.27 4.78
N TYR A 51 -6.23 6.53 3.73
CA TYR A 51 -6.96 5.25 3.85
C TYR A 51 -6.32 4.20 2.95
N LEU A 52 -6.25 2.98 3.44
CA LEU A 52 -5.77 1.82 2.70
C LEU A 52 -6.96 1.03 2.17
N GLU A 53 -6.92 0.65 0.89
CA GLU A 53 -7.96 -0.16 0.26
C GLU A 53 -7.31 -1.33 -0.49
N ASP A 54 -7.77 -2.57 -0.22
CA ASP A 54 -7.39 -3.74 -1.00
C ASP A 54 -8.14 -3.72 -2.34
N LYS A 55 -7.44 -3.95 -3.44
CA LYS A 55 -8.01 -3.94 -4.78
C LYS A 55 -8.30 -5.37 -5.27
N ASP A 56 -8.92 -6.17 -4.43
CA ASP A 56 -9.23 -7.58 -4.69
C ASP A 56 -7.97 -8.39 -5.02
N SER A 57 -6.94 -8.20 -4.22
CA SER A 57 -5.65 -8.87 -4.40
C SER A 57 -5.76 -10.37 -4.16
N SER A 58 -4.91 -11.15 -4.85
CA SER A 58 -4.90 -12.62 -4.72
C SER A 58 -4.42 -13.09 -3.35
N ASN A 59 -3.46 -12.38 -2.75
CA ASN A 59 -2.81 -12.79 -1.49
C ASN A 59 -3.01 -11.80 -0.36
N TYR A 60 -4.03 -10.94 -0.49
CA TYR A 60 -4.56 -10.06 0.56
C TYR A 60 -3.66 -8.89 0.97
N THR A 61 -4.30 -7.89 1.55
CA THR A 61 -3.68 -6.72 2.16
C THR A 61 -4.03 -6.70 3.64
N TYR A 62 -3.04 -6.38 4.49
CA TYR A 62 -3.22 -6.35 5.94
C TYR A 62 -2.78 -5.01 6.50
N LEU A 63 -3.54 -4.48 7.47
CA LEU A 63 -3.18 -3.29 8.22
C LEU A 63 -3.00 -3.67 9.68
N ASN A 64 -1.76 -3.52 10.19
CA ASN A 64 -1.40 -3.92 11.56
C ASN A 64 -1.85 -5.34 11.90
N GLY A 65 -1.69 -6.27 10.95
CA GLY A 65 -2.05 -7.68 11.10
C GLY A 65 -3.52 -8.02 10.82
N ASN A 66 -4.38 -7.03 10.59
CA ASN A 66 -5.80 -7.25 10.29
C ASN A 66 -6.04 -7.19 8.79
N ARG A 67 -6.72 -8.19 8.25
CA ARG A 67 -7.00 -8.25 6.82
C ARG A 67 -7.96 -7.14 6.40
N ALA A 68 -7.57 -6.39 5.37
CA ALA A 68 -8.45 -5.44 4.70
C ALA A 68 -9.35 -6.18 3.72
N MET A 69 -10.66 -6.06 3.88
CA MET A 69 -11.59 -6.65 2.92
C MET A 69 -11.61 -5.82 1.64
N PRO A 70 -11.75 -6.45 0.45
CA PRO A 70 -11.77 -5.71 -0.81
C PRO A 70 -12.79 -4.57 -0.79
N GLY A 71 -12.35 -3.38 -1.21
CA GLY A 71 -13.19 -2.19 -1.26
C GLY A 71 -13.39 -1.47 0.08
N GLN A 72 -12.96 -2.06 1.19
CA GLN A 72 -13.04 -1.42 2.51
C GLN A 72 -11.88 -0.43 2.68
N LYS A 73 -12.20 0.82 3.02
CA LYS A 73 -11.17 1.83 3.29
C LYS A 73 -10.83 1.85 4.77
N LEU A 74 -9.59 1.55 5.11
CA LEU A 74 -9.10 1.52 6.49
C LEU A 74 -8.23 2.75 6.76
N LEU A 75 -8.51 3.46 7.86
CA LEU A 75 -7.74 4.65 8.23
C LEU A 75 -6.28 4.29 8.49
N LEU A 76 -5.36 5.03 7.85
CA LEU A 76 -3.92 4.92 8.06
C LEU A 76 -3.42 6.01 8.99
N ASN A 77 -2.63 5.59 9.97
CA ASN A 77 -1.93 6.50 10.86
C ASN A 77 -0.43 6.39 10.63
N ASP A 78 0.31 7.43 10.97
CA ASP A 78 1.77 7.41 10.86
C ASP A 78 2.35 6.25 11.65
N GLY A 79 3.25 5.48 11.02
CA GLY A 79 3.88 4.32 11.63
C GLY A 79 3.12 3.01 11.50
N ASP A 80 1.94 3.02 10.87
CA ASP A 80 1.18 1.78 10.65
C ASP A 80 1.93 0.80 9.77
N GLN A 81 1.79 -0.49 10.10
CA GLN A 81 2.35 -1.58 9.31
C GLN A 81 1.35 -2.02 8.25
N ILE A 82 1.79 -1.99 6.99
CA ILE A 82 1.03 -2.51 5.85
C ILE A 82 1.71 -3.78 5.38
N ARG A 83 0.94 -4.84 5.13
CA ARG A 83 1.48 -6.06 4.54
C ARG A 83 0.71 -6.40 3.27
N LEU A 84 1.44 -6.56 2.16
CA LEU A 84 0.91 -6.99 0.87
C LEU A 84 1.42 -8.41 0.63
N SER A 85 0.56 -9.40 0.71
CA SER A 85 0.98 -10.81 0.69
C SER A 85 1.93 -11.07 1.87
N ASP A 86 3.20 -11.39 1.61
CA ASP A 86 4.24 -11.57 2.63
C ASP A 86 5.21 -10.39 2.75
N GLU A 87 4.95 -9.30 2.02
CA GLU A 87 5.83 -8.15 1.99
C GLU A 87 5.37 -7.06 2.97
N GLU A 88 6.25 -6.65 3.87
CA GLU A 88 5.93 -5.68 4.93
C GLU A 88 6.43 -4.28 4.60
N PHE A 89 5.60 -3.29 4.91
CA PHE A 89 5.89 -1.87 4.72
C PHE A 89 5.48 -1.09 5.97
N ILE A 90 6.09 0.07 6.17
CA ILE A 90 5.65 1.03 7.19
C ILE A 90 5.16 2.29 6.48
N PHE A 91 3.95 2.71 6.82
CA PHE A 91 3.39 3.97 6.34
C PHE A 91 3.96 5.12 7.16
N ARG A 92 4.51 6.13 6.47
CA ARG A 92 5.04 7.35 7.08
C ARG A 92 4.40 8.55 6.42
N LYS A 93 3.75 9.41 7.20
CA LYS A 93 3.18 10.65 6.66
C LYS A 93 4.25 11.55 6.06
N GLY A 94 5.49 11.50 6.55
CA GLY A 94 6.61 12.24 5.99
C GLY A 94 6.99 11.84 4.56
N ASP A 95 6.54 10.68 4.09
CA ASP A 95 6.77 10.20 2.71
C ASP A 95 5.67 10.65 1.75
N VAL A 96 4.71 11.41 2.21
CA VAL A 96 3.65 11.98 1.38
C VAL A 96 4.11 13.36 0.89
N LYS A 97 3.95 13.60 -0.40
CA LYS A 97 4.38 14.84 -1.05
C LYS A 97 3.20 15.65 -1.54
#